data_3577328c486025bba46ab56a28ac68b5
#
_entry.id   3577328c486025bba46ab56a28ac68b5
#
_cell.length_a   1.000
_cell.length_b   1.000
_cell.length_c   1.000
_cell.angle_alpha   90.00
_cell.angle_beta   90.00
_cell.angle_gamma   90.00
#
_symmetry.space_group_name_H-M   'P 1'
#
loop_
_entity.id
_entity.type
_entity.pdbx_description
1 polymer ?
#
loop_
_entity_poly.entity_id
_entity_poly.type
_entity_poly.pdbx_seq_one_letter_code
_entity_poly.pdbx_strand_id
1 'polypeptide(L)'
;ALNLIALLVLISGTFWLNLRRVGMIDERILSLKTQGAIIAAALAESATTGPEAMGVDDALAVPLLRRLVAQTDARVRLFDRKGLLQLDSRIIVPSNEVVTNRLPPPDSFFASEWMSGVYEWLARWAPGQDYPPYQELQGADGTFYGEVAEALQAKASSAVRVNSTGDLILSVAVPVQRYQLVLGVLHLTNEGGDIGAILRQERLAILQLSLIAIAV
;
A
#
# COMPACT_ATOMS: atom_id res chain seq x y z
N ALA A 1 -37.38 19.40 11.24
CA ALA A 1 -37.45 18.33 10.22
C ALA A 1 -36.26 18.39 9.24
N LEU A 2 -35.91 19.59 8.78
CA LEU A 2 -34.82 19.79 7.80
C LEU A 2 -33.45 19.34 8.35
N ASN A 3 -33.12 19.69 9.59
CA ASN A 3 -31.89 19.30 10.27
C ASN A 3 -31.73 17.78 10.44
N LEU A 4 -32.85 17.04 10.56
CA LEU A 4 -32.80 15.58 10.72
C LEU A 4 -32.45 14.89 9.37
N ILE A 5 -32.94 15.44 8.27
CA ILE A 5 -32.64 14.95 6.92
C ILE A 5 -31.17 15.21 6.59
N ALA A 6 -30.65 16.41 6.90
CA ALA A 6 -29.25 16.73 6.71
C ALA A 6 -28.33 15.78 7.51
N LEU A 7 -28.67 15.50 8.76
CA LEU A 7 -27.97 14.55 9.62
C LEU A 7 -27.99 13.12 9.06
N LEU A 8 -29.14 12.66 8.56
CA LEU A 8 -29.29 11.36 7.92
C LEU A 8 -28.43 11.24 6.66
N VAL A 9 -28.42 12.28 5.81
CA VAL A 9 -27.58 12.31 4.60
C VAL A 9 -26.11 12.25 4.95
N LEU A 10 -25.70 12.98 5.99
CA LEU A 10 -24.31 13.00 6.46
C LEU A 10 -23.86 11.65 7.01
N ILE A 11 -24.68 11.01 7.84
CA ILE A 11 -24.40 9.68 8.40
C ILE A 11 -24.38 8.63 7.28
N SER A 12 -25.37 8.66 6.38
CA SER A 12 -25.44 7.73 5.26
C SER A 12 -24.28 7.90 4.28
N GLY A 13 -23.89 9.16 3.98
CA GLY A 13 -22.75 9.48 3.13
C GLY A 13 -21.42 9.01 3.72
N THR A 14 -21.20 9.27 5.01
CA THR A 14 -19.96 8.80 5.69
C THR A 14 -19.90 7.29 5.78
N PHE A 15 -21.01 6.62 6.04
CA PHE A 15 -21.10 5.16 6.06
C PHE A 15 -20.83 4.55 4.68
N TRP A 16 -21.42 5.11 3.63
CA TRP A 16 -21.21 4.68 2.25
C TRP A 16 -19.76 4.85 1.78
N LEU A 17 -19.12 5.98 2.13
CA LEU A 17 -17.69 6.20 1.86
C LEU A 17 -16.79 5.20 2.57
N ASN A 18 -17.13 4.87 3.82
CA ASN A 18 -16.35 3.89 4.57
C ASN A 18 -16.44 2.49 3.95
N LEU A 19 -17.62 2.08 3.52
CA LEU A 19 -17.81 0.80 2.79
C LEU A 19 -17.02 0.77 1.48
N ARG A 20 -17.04 1.86 0.71
CA ARG A 20 -16.31 1.97 -0.55
C ARG A 20 -14.80 1.91 -0.34
N ARG A 21 -14.30 2.56 0.72
CA ARG A 21 -12.88 2.56 1.07
C ARG A 21 -12.36 1.15 1.33
N VAL A 22 -13.08 0.37 2.12
CA VAL A 22 -12.70 -1.03 2.43
C VAL A 22 -12.65 -1.86 1.15
N GLY A 23 -13.67 -1.76 0.29
CA GLY A 23 -13.71 -2.49 -0.98
C GLY A 23 -12.53 -2.17 -1.90
N MET A 24 -12.15 -0.90 -2.02
CA MET A 24 -11.00 -0.49 -2.87
C MET A 24 -9.67 -1.00 -2.32
N ILE A 25 -9.48 -1.03 -1.00
CA ILE A 25 -8.28 -1.57 -0.37
C ILE A 25 -8.17 -3.07 -0.64
N ASP A 26 -9.24 -3.82 -0.45
CA ASP A 26 -9.27 -5.26 -0.66
C ASP A 26 -9.01 -5.62 -2.13
N GLU A 27 -9.61 -4.90 -3.06
CA GLU A 27 -9.39 -5.08 -4.50
C GLU A 27 -7.94 -4.80 -4.88
N ARG A 28 -7.33 -3.75 -4.33
CA ARG A 28 -5.93 -3.43 -4.59
C ARG A 28 -4.98 -4.48 -4.00
N ILE A 29 -5.25 -4.96 -2.79
CA ILE A 29 -4.51 -6.06 -2.17
C ILE A 29 -4.60 -7.32 -3.03
N LEU A 30 -5.78 -7.68 -3.53
CA LEU A 30 -5.97 -8.84 -4.39
C LEU A 30 -5.20 -8.69 -5.70
N SER A 31 -5.24 -7.51 -6.30
CA SER A 31 -4.45 -7.19 -7.50
C SER A 31 -2.95 -7.36 -7.24
N LEU A 32 -2.41 -6.80 -6.14
CA LEU A 32 -1.01 -6.93 -5.76
C LEU A 32 -0.63 -8.39 -5.47
N LYS A 33 -1.50 -9.17 -4.82
CA LYS A 33 -1.30 -10.61 -4.58
C LYS A 33 -1.19 -11.37 -5.90
N THR A 34 -2.06 -11.08 -6.86
CA THR A 34 -2.05 -11.72 -8.17
C THR A 34 -0.79 -11.37 -8.95
N GLN A 35 -0.40 -10.09 -8.99
CA GLN A 35 0.84 -9.65 -9.61
C GLN A 35 2.06 -10.31 -8.96
N GLY A 36 2.10 -10.31 -7.62
CA GLY A 36 3.15 -10.96 -6.85
C GLY A 36 3.25 -12.44 -7.12
N ALA A 37 2.13 -13.16 -7.23
CA ALA A 37 2.10 -14.58 -7.53
C ALA A 37 2.65 -14.88 -8.93
N ILE A 38 2.34 -14.06 -9.93
CA ILE A 38 2.86 -14.21 -11.29
C ILE A 38 4.38 -14.00 -11.29
N ILE A 39 4.86 -12.93 -10.63
CA ILE A 39 6.31 -12.65 -10.56
C ILE A 39 7.03 -13.74 -9.77
N ALA A 40 6.47 -14.19 -8.65
CA ALA A 40 7.04 -15.25 -7.82
C ALA A 40 7.14 -16.59 -8.58
N ALA A 41 6.11 -16.94 -9.35
CA ALA A 41 6.12 -18.14 -10.20
C ALA A 41 7.18 -18.04 -11.31
N ALA A 42 7.31 -16.88 -11.95
CA ALA A 42 8.33 -16.64 -12.96
C ALA A 42 9.75 -16.74 -12.37
N LEU A 43 9.99 -16.20 -11.18
CA LEU A 43 11.26 -16.32 -10.46
C LEU A 43 11.56 -17.79 -10.09
N ALA A 44 10.57 -18.50 -9.56
CA ALA A 44 10.74 -19.90 -9.18
C ALA A 44 11.13 -20.79 -10.36
N GLU A 45 10.60 -20.51 -11.54
CA GLU A 45 10.87 -21.29 -12.76
C GLU A 45 12.16 -20.88 -13.48
N SER A 46 12.38 -19.56 -13.61
CA SER A 46 13.43 -19.03 -14.49
C SER A 46 14.69 -18.57 -13.76
N ALA A 47 14.62 -18.32 -12.45
CA ALA A 47 15.74 -17.80 -11.68
C ALA A 47 16.31 -18.82 -10.68
N THR A 48 16.26 -20.10 -11.04
CA THR A 48 16.83 -21.19 -10.23
C THR A 48 17.82 -22.01 -11.06
N THR A 49 18.97 -22.34 -10.46
CA THR A 49 20.06 -23.08 -11.10
C THR A 49 19.87 -24.60 -11.00
N GLY A 50 18.71 -25.12 -11.43
CA GLY A 50 18.43 -26.54 -11.47
C GLY A 50 17.36 -27.04 -10.50
N PRO A 51 17.03 -28.33 -10.53
CA PRO A 51 15.91 -28.88 -9.73
C PRO A 51 16.19 -28.89 -8.21
N GLU A 52 17.45 -28.88 -7.81
CA GLU A 52 17.88 -28.91 -6.40
C GLU A 52 18.21 -27.51 -5.84
N ALA A 53 17.86 -26.46 -6.58
CA ALA A 53 18.14 -25.09 -6.13
C ALA A 53 17.49 -24.81 -4.77
N MET A 54 18.29 -24.32 -3.83
CA MET A 54 17.83 -23.96 -2.48
C MET A 54 17.51 -22.45 -2.32
N GLY A 55 17.57 -21.69 -3.41
CA GLY A 55 17.30 -20.25 -3.40
C GLY A 55 17.19 -19.72 -4.82
N VAL A 56 16.91 -18.43 -4.90
CA VAL A 56 16.84 -17.69 -6.16
C VAL A 56 18.25 -17.20 -6.51
N ASP A 57 18.65 -17.36 -7.77
CA ASP A 57 19.93 -16.88 -8.29
C ASP A 57 19.81 -15.41 -8.72
N ASP A 58 20.60 -14.53 -8.11
CA ASP A 58 20.59 -13.09 -8.38
C ASP A 58 20.88 -12.76 -9.84
N ALA A 59 21.82 -13.50 -10.46
CA ALA A 59 22.22 -13.23 -11.85
C ALA A 59 21.06 -13.47 -12.83
N LEU A 60 20.18 -14.42 -12.53
CA LEU A 60 18.99 -14.71 -13.32
C LEU A 60 17.78 -13.88 -12.88
N ALA A 61 17.66 -13.56 -11.59
CA ALA A 61 16.55 -12.81 -11.04
C ALA A 61 16.56 -11.34 -11.44
N VAL A 62 17.72 -10.68 -11.46
CA VAL A 62 17.85 -9.24 -11.76
C VAL A 62 17.26 -8.87 -13.12
N PRO A 63 17.63 -9.50 -14.27
CA PRO A 63 17.08 -9.14 -15.57
C PRO A 63 15.58 -9.45 -15.67
N LEU A 64 15.12 -10.51 -15.01
CA LEU A 64 13.72 -10.90 -14.99
C LEU A 64 12.90 -9.88 -14.18
N LEU A 65 13.33 -9.56 -12.98
CA LEU A 65 12.67 -8.55 -12.13
C LEU A 65 12.64 -7.18 -12.81
N ARG A 66 13.75 -6.73 -13.40
CA ARG A 66 13.80 -5.46 -14.13
C ARG A 66 12.72 -5.39 -15.22
N ARG A 67 12.50 -6.46 -15.94
CA ARG A 67 11.50 -6.52 -17.02
C ARG A 67 10.08 -6.56 -16.49
N LEU A 68 9.81 -7.31 -15.42
CA LEU A 68 8.48 -7.49 -14.87
C LEU A 68 8.05 -6.29 -14.02
N VAL A 69 8.97 -5.73 -13.23
CA VAL A 69 8.69 -4.60 -12.34
C VAL A 69 8.50 -3.29 -13.12
N ALA A 70 9.14 -3.14 -14.29
CA ALA A 70 8.93 -1.96 -15.14
C ALA A 70 7.46 -1.73 -15.56
N GLN A 71 6.60 -2.74 -15.39
CA GLN A 71 5.17 -2.67 -15.70
C GLN A 71 4.28 -2.54 -14.46
N THR A 72 4.88 -2.44 -13.28
CA THR A 72 4.16 -2.34 -12.00
C THR A 72 4.51 -1.05 -11.28
N ASP A 73 3.52 -0.38 -10.70
CA ASP A 73 3.73 0.81 -9.85
C ASP A 73 4.13 0.43 -8.42
N ALA A 74 4.43 -0.84 -8.18
CA ALA A 74 4.79 -1.33 -6.87
C ALA A 74 6.31 -1.47 -6.72
N ARG A 75 6.85 -1.07 -5.57
CA ARG A 75 8.20 -1.42 -5.18
C ARG A 75 8.25 -2.91 -4.87
N VAL A 76 9.19 -3.61 -5.45
CA VAL A 76 9.36 -5.05 -5.29
C VAL A 76 10.69 -5.33 -4.59
N ARG A 77 10.65 -6.10 -3.52
CA ARG A 77 11.81 -6.58 -2.78
C ARG A 77 11.80 -8.11 -2.74
N LEU A 78 12.93 -8.72 -3.00
CA LEU A 78 13.13 -10.15 -2.87
C LEU A 78 13.94 -10.45 -1.63
N PHE A 79 13.41 -11.31 -0.78
CA PHE A 79 14.08 -11.82 0.42
C PHE A 79 14.44 -13.29 0.23
N ASP A 80 15.58 -13.69 0.78
CA ASP A 80 16.00 -15.08 0.80
C ASP A 80 15.18 -15.92 1.80
N ARG A 81 15.50 -17.22 1.91
CA ARG A 81 14.86 -18.14 2.86
C ARG A 81 15.07 -17.79 4.34
N LYS A 82 16.08 -16.97 4.65
CA LYS A 82 16.36 -16.48 6.00
C LYS A 82 15.67 -15.14 6.28
N GLY A 83 15.00 -14.55 5.29
CA GLY A 83 14.41 -13.25 5.37
C GLY A 83 15.38 -12.09 5.10
N LEU A 84 16.58 -12.35 4.61
CA LEU A 84 17.54 -11.31 4.26
C LEU A 84 17.21 -10.73 2.88
N LEU A 85 17.31 -9.41 2.76
CA LEU A 85 17.08 -8.71 1.50
C LEU A 85 18.14 -9.11 0.47
N GLN A 86 17.70 -9.68 -0.63
CA GLN A 86 18.52 -10.09 -1.76
C GLN A 86 18.51 -9.01 -2.86
N LEU A 87 17.32 -8.57 -3.28
CA LEU A 87 17.14 -7.61 -4.35
C LEU A 87 16.08 -6.57 -4.00
N ASP A 88 16.28 -5.32 -4.44
CA ASP A 88 15.31 -4.24 -4.33
C ASP A 88 15.15 -3.56 -5.69
N SER A 89 13.91 -3.44 -6.16
CA SER A 89 13.60 -2.83 -7.44
C SER A 89 14.07 -1.38 -7.56
N ARG A 90 14.11 -0.62 -6.46
CA ARG A 90 14.65 0.76 -6.45
C ARG A 90 16.13 0.83 -6.86
N ILE A 91 16.89 -0.24 -6.61
CA ILE A 91 18.31 -0.32 -6.95
C ILE A 91 18.48 -0.86 -8.37
N ILE A 92 17.64 -1.84 -8.76
CA ILE A 92 17.75 -2.57 -10.03
C ILE A 92 17.20 -1.76 -11.21
N VAL A 93 16.10 -1.03 -10.98
CA VAL A 93 15.46 -0.16 -11.97
C VAL A 93 15.78 1.28 -11.57
N PRO A 94 16.80 1.92 -12.17
CA PRO A 94 17.01 3.32 -11.94
C PRO A 94 15.78 4.07 -12.44
N SER A 95 14.95 4.51 -11.53
CA SER A 95 13.83 5.39 -11.86
C SER A 95 14.44 6.71 -12.33
N ASN A 96 14.35 6.94 -13.64
CA ASN A 96 14.61 8.27 -14.23
C ASN A 96 13.46 9.26 -13.87
N GLU A 97 12.57 8.82 -13.03
CA GLU A 97 11.50 9.63 -12.51
C GLU A 97 12.09 10.56 -11.46
N VAL A 98 12.30 11.78 -11.87
CA VAL A 98 12.50 12.89 -10.94
C VAL A 98 11.26 12.85 -10.04
N VAL A 99 11.45 12.39 -8.80
CA VAL A 99 10.40 12.47 -7.78
C VAL A 99 10.12 13.96 -7.60
N THR A 100 9.19 14.46 -8.39
CA THR A 100 8.64 15.78 -8.19
C THR A 100 7.78 15.67 -6.95
N ASN A 101 8.38 15.85 -5.78
CA ASN A 101 7.64 16.16 -4.58
C ASN A 101 6.81 17.41 -4.94
N ARG A 102 5.52 17.21 -5.19
CA ARG A 102 4.62 18.35 -5.30
C ARG A 102 4.76 19.09 -4.00
N LEU A 103 5.38 20.25 -4.06
CA LEU A 103 5.37 21.20 -2.96
C LEU A 103 3.91 21.32 -2.51
N PRO A 104 3.63 21.24 -1.22
CA PRO A 104 2.29 21.52 -0.72
C PRO A 104 1.86 22.86 -1.31
N PRO A 105 0.59 23.00 -1.76
CA PRO A 105 0.10 24.26 -2.26
C PRO A 105 0.41 25.32 -1.22
N PRO A 106 0.85 26.54 -1.63
CA PRO A 106 1.14 27.61 -0.70
C PRO A 106 -0.11 27.78 0.18
N ASP A 107 0.08 27.70 1.48
CA ASP A 107 -0.98 27.77 2.46
C ASP A 107 -1.85 28.99 2.15
N SER A 108 -3.12 28.75 1.82
CA SER A 108 -4.12 29.80 1.72
C SER A 108 -4.35 30.29 3.15
N PHE A 109 -3.72 31.40 3.48
CA PHE A 109 -3.35 31.92 4.79
C PHE A 109 -4.50 32.21 5.78
N PHE A 110 -5.77 31.97 5.43
CA PHE A 110 -6.90 32.35 6.28
C PHE A 110 -7.94 31.29 6.59
N ALA A 111 -7.90 30.14 5.95
CA ALA A 111 -8.93 29.09 6.16
C ALA A 111 -8.42 27.85 6.90
N SER A 112 -7.12 27.72 7.13
CA SER A 112 -6.52 26.44 7.51
C SER A 112 -6.45 26.17 9.02
N GLU A 113 -6.18 27.15 9.85
CA GLU A 113 -5.92 26.85 11.27
C GLU A 113 -7.17 26.47 12.07
N TRP A 114 -8.28 27.17 11.92
CA TRP A 114 -9.49 26.80 12.65
C TRP A 114 -10.19 25.60 12.02
N MET A 115 -10.13 25.44 10.69
CA MET A 115 -10.68 24.27 9.99
C MET A 115 -9.85 23.01 10.26
N SER A 116 -8.52 23.11 10.39
CA SER A 116 -7.71 21.98 10.80
C SER A 116 -8.05 21.53 12.22
N GLY A 117 -8.26 22.44 13.15
CA GLY A 117 -8.70 22.13 14.51
C GLY A 117 -10.07 21.46 14.58
N VAL A 118 -11.03 21.92 13.78
CA VAL A 118 -12.36 21.30 13.67
C VAL A 118 -12.24 19.94 12.99
N TYR A 119 -11.40 19.82 11.96
CA TYR A 119 -11.16 18.57 11.28
C TYR A 119 -10.48 17.51 12.18
N GLU A 120 -9.47 17.90 12.95
CA GLU A 120 -8.83 17.01 13.92
C GLU A 120 -9.78 16.62 15.06
N TRP A 121 -10.66 17.53 15.47
CA TRP A 121 -11.69 17.21 16.44
C TRP A 121 -12.73 16.22 15.88
N LEU A 122 -13.21 16.43 14.66
CA LEU A 122 -14.11 15.49 13.97
C LEU A 122 -13.42 14.14 13.65
N ALA A 123 -12.16 14.17 13.24
CA ALA A 123 -11.39 12.97 12.93
C ALA A 123 -11.20 12.06 14.15
N ARG A 124 -11.16 12.63 15.35
CA ARG A 124 -11.12 11.87 16.61
C ARG A 124 -12.44 11.13 16.91
N TRP A 125 -13.55 11.60 16.37
CA TRP A 125 -14.86 10.97 16.53
C TRP A 125 -15.23 10.01 15.38
N ALA A 126 -14.56 10.14 14.24
CA ALA A 126 -14.76 9.21 13.15
C ALA A 126 -14.11 7.88 13.52
N PRO A 127 -14.82 6.74 13.44
CA PRO A 127 -14.21 5.42 13.58
C PRO A 127 -13.24 5.21 12.41
N GLY A 128 -12.00 5.65 12.60
CA GLY A 128 -10.88 5.35 11.72
C GLY A 128 -10.41 3.95 12.03
N GLN A 129 -10.16 3.12 11.03
CA GLN A 129 -9.32 1.95 11.25
C GLN A 129 -7.92 2.49 11.56
N ASP A 130 -7.46 2.30 12.80
CA ASP A 130 -6.11 2.64 13.22
C ASP A 130 -5.15 1.64 12.56
N TYR A 131 -4.69 1.98 11.36
CA TYR A 131 -3.63 1.21 10.71
C TYR A 131 -2.29 1.51 11.40
N PRO A 132 -1.47 0.48 11.67
CA PRO A 132 -0.17 0.68 12.28
C PRO A 132 0.72 1.57 11.40
N PRO A 133 1.60 2.39 12.00
CA PRO A 133 2.50 3.24 11.24
C PRO A 133 3.47 2.40 10.42
N TYR A 134 3.72 2.84 9.20
CA TYR A 134 4.74 2.24 8.34
C TYR A 134 6.12 2.73 8.81
N GLN A 135 6.96 1.79 9.17
CA GLN A 135 8.37 2.04 9.43
C GLN A 135 9.18 1.37 8.34
N GLU A 136 9.86 2.15 7.52
CA GLU A 136 10.84 1.60 6.60
C GLU A 136 12.06 1.16 7.42
N LEU A 137 12.18 -0.13 7.62
CA LEU A 137 13.34 -0.71 8.30
C LEU A 137 14.55 -0.58 7.37
N GLN A 138 15.52 0.22 7.79
CA GLN A 138 16.78 0.44 7.06
C GLN A 138 17.72 -0.78 7.10
N GLY A 139 17.23 -1.94 7.54
CA GLY A 139 17.99 -3.18 7.64
C GLY A 139 17.67 -4.16 6.51
N ALA A 140 18.60 -5.08 6.29
CA ALA A 140 18.43 -6.16 5.31
C ALA A 140 17.44 -7.25 5.77
N ASP A 141 16.92 -7.20 7.00
CA ASP A 141 16.07 -8.25 7.59
C ASP A 141 14.58 -7.96 7.36
N GLY A 142 13.97 -8.76 6.51
CA GLY A 142 12.54 -8.70 6.18
C GLY A 142 11.63 -9.41 7.20
N THR A 143 12.18 -10.17 8.15
CA THR A 143 11.36 -10.92 9.13
C THR A 143 10.59 -10.01 10.10
N PHE A 144 11.00 -8.76 10.22
CA PHE A 144 10.26 -7.73 10.96
C PHE A 144 8.92 -7.36 10.31
N TYR A 145 8.75 -7.63 9.02
CA TYR A 145 7.46 -7.50 8.36
C TYR A 145 6.65 -8.79 8.57
N GLY A 146 5.58 -8.72 9.36
CA GLY A 146 4.75 -9.89 9.67
C GLY A 146 4.30 -10.65 8.44
N GLU A 147 3.96 -9.95 7.35
CA GLU A 147 3.57 -10.54 6.07
C GLU A 147 4.71 -11.34 5.41
N VAL A 148 5.97 -10.88 5.57
CA VAL A 148 7.15 -11.61 5.06
C VAL A 148 7.39 -12.86 5.92
N ALA A 149 7.26 -12.75 7.23
CA ALA A 149 7.41 -13.88 8.15
C ALA A 149 6.37 -14.98 7.87
N GLU A 150 5.10 -14.61 7.56
CA GLU A 150 4.08 -15.57 7.14
C GLU A 150 4.37 -16.17 5.76
N ALA A 151 4.88 -15.37 4.82
CA ALA A 151 5.22 -15.87 3.49
C ALA A 151 6.42 -16.83 3.50
N LEU A 152 7.36 -16.69 4.42
CA LEU A 152 8.42 -17.68 4.66
C LEU A 152 7.86 -19.05 5.10
N GLN A 153 6.65 -19.06 5.69
CA GLN A 153 5.91 -20.26 6.05
C GLN A 153 4.97 -20.74 4.93
N ALA A 154 5.23 -20.33 3.68
CA ALA A 154 4.44 -20.68 2.50
C ALA A 154 3.02 -20.09 2.45
N LYS A 155 2.74 -19.06 3.23
CA LYS A 155 1.42 -18.42 3.30
C LYS A 155 1.49 -16.99 2.79
N ALA A 156 0.92 -16.71 1.61
CA ALA A 156 0.82 -15.35 1.10
C ALA A 156 0.01 -14.46 2.04
N SER A 157 0.59 -13.35 2.46
CA SER A 157 0.01 -12.44 3.43
C SER A 157 0.06 -10.99 2.96
N SER A 158 -0.71 -10.12 3.61
CA SER A 158 -0.79 -8.70 3.29
C SER A 158 -0.97 -7.87 4.55
N ALA A 159 -0.45 -6.67 4.53
CA ALA A 159 -0.63 -5.69 5.59
C ALA A 159 -0.98 -4.32 5.00
N VAL A 160 -1.75 -3.55 5.76
CA VAL A 160 -2.06 -2.15 5.48
C VAL A 160 -1.45 -1.31 6.58
N ARG A 161 -0.71 -0.28 6.19
CA ARG A 161 -0.03 0.65 7.11
C ARG A 161 -0.25 2.08 6.66
N VAL A 162 0.09 3.03 7.50
CA VAL A 162 0.00 4.45 7.20
C VAL A 162 1.39 5.06 7.30
N ASN A 163 1.79 5.85 6.29
CA ASN A 163 3.04 6.60 6.34
C ASN A 163 2.92 7.86 7.23
N SER A 164 4.01 8.59 7.40
CA SER A 164 4.05 9.83 8.19
C SER A 164 3.18 10.95 7.61
N THR A 165 2.79 10.89 6.34
CA THR A 165 1.91 11.86 5.65
C THR A 165 0.44 11.47 5.74
N GLY A 166 0.11 10.32 6.35
CA GLY A 166 -1.25 9.81 6.47
C GLY A 166 -1.74 9.03 5.24
N ASP A 167 -0.87 8.74 4.28
CA ASP A 167 -1.21 7.95 3.11
C ASP A 167 -1.10 6.45 3.41
N LEU A 168 -2.00 5.67 2.81
CA LEU A 168 -2.01 4.23 3.00
C LEU A 168 -0.88 3.57 2.21
N ILE A 169 -0.16 2.68 2.87
CA ILE A 169 0.82 1.79 2.27
C ILE A 169 0.27 0.37 2.31
N LEU A 170 0.06 -0.19 1.13
CA LEU A 170 -0.36 -1.57 0.96
C LEU A 170 0.87 -2.42 0.72
N SER A 171 1.06 -3.44 1.53
CA SER A 171 2.15 -4.41 1.36
C SER A 171 1.60 -5.83 1.25
N VAL A 172 2.23 -6.59 0.36
CA VAL A 172 1.87 -7.98 0.08
C VAL A 172 3.15 -8.79 0.02
N ALA A 173 3.20 -9.90 0.73
CA ALA A 173 4.29 -10.86 0.64
C ALA A 173 3.78 -12.17 0.05
N VAL A 174 4.49 -12.65 -0.98
CA VAL A 174 4.16 -13.89 -1.70
C VAL A 174 5.38 -14.81 -1.68
N PRO A 175 5.23 -16.08 -1.27
CA PRO A 175 6.34 -17.02 -1.30
C PRO A 175 6.75 -17.36 -2.72
N VAL A 176 8.04 -17.35 -2.98
CA VAL A 176 8.63 -17.90 -4.19
C VAL A 176 8.83 -19.39 -3.94
N GLN A 177 8.00 -20.22 -4.56
CA GLN A 177 7.96 -21.67 -4.29
C GLN A 177 8.21 -22.50 -5.52
N ARG A 178 8.99 -23.56 -5.34
CA ARG A 178 9.16 -24.62 -6.32
C ARG A 178 9.07 -25.97 -5.63
N TYR A 179 8.21 -26.87 -6.15
CA TYR A 179 7.98 -28.21 -5.56
C TYR A 179 7.71 -28.19 -4.04
N GLN A 180 6.88 -27.26 -3.57
CA GLN A 180 6.53 -27.03 -2.17
C GLN A 180 7.69 -26.51 -1.29
N LEU A 181 8.86 -26.23 -1.85
CA LEU A 181 9.97 -25.62 -1.16
C LEU A 181 9.92 -24.11 -1.35
N VAL A 182 9.92 -23.36 -0.26
CA VAL A 182 10.06 -21.90 -0.30
C VAL A 182 11.52 -21.57 -0.60
N LEU A 183 11.78 -20.88 -1.69
CA LEU A 183 13.10 -20.43 -2.14
C LEU A 183 13.42 -19.03 -1.65
N GLY A 184 12.38 -18.24 -1.36
CA GLY A 184 12.46 -16.88 -0.89
C GLY A 184 11.07 -16.27 -0.82
N VAL A 185 11.00 -14.99 -0.54
CA VAL A 185 9.75 -14.22 -0.46
C VAL A 185 9.82 -12.98 -1.32
N LEU A 186 8.82 -12.80 -2.17
CA LEU A 186 8.62 -11.59 -2.94
C LEU A 186 7.70 -10.64 -2.15
N HIS A 187 8.18 -9.47 -1.80
CA HIS A 187 7.43 -8.44 -1.08
C HIS A 187 7.16 -7.26 -1.99
N LEU A 188 5.90 -6.98 -2.24
CA LEU A 188 5.43 -5.86 -3.03
C LEU A 188 4.87 -4.79 -2.07
N THR A 189 5.29 -3.56 -2.30
CA THR A 189 4.78 -2.41 -1.53
C THR A 189 4.30 -1.35 -2.50
N ASN A 190 3.04 -0.92 -2.34
CA ASN A 190 2.48 0.18 -3.13
C ASN A 190 2.09 1.33 -2.19
N GLU A 191 2.59 2.51 -2.49
CA GLU A 191 2.15 3.73 -1.85
C GLU A 191 0.78 4.09 -2.44
N GLY A 192 -0.28 3.86 -1.65
CA GLY A 192 -1.67 4.11 -2.06
C GLY A 192 -2.03 5.60 -2.16
N GLY A 193 -1.09 6.45 -2.56
CA GLY A 193 -1.27 7.91 -2.66
C GLY A 193 -2.48 8.30 -3.50
N ASP A 194 -2.76 7.55 -4.56
CA ASP A 194 -3.95 7.77 -5.41
C ASP A 194 -5.25 7.53 -4.64
N ILE A 195 -5.30 6.49 -3.80
CA ILE A 195 -6.47 6.19 -2.97
C ILE A 195 -6.69 7.30 -1.94
N GLY A 196 -5.63 7.77 -1.31
CA GLY A 196 -5.67 8.88 -0.36
C GLY A 196 -6.13 10.20 -1.01
N ALA A 197 -5.68 10.48 -2.23
CA ALA A 197 -6.05 11.68 -2.98
C ALA A 197 -7.54 11.66 -3.37
N ILE A 198 -8.03 10.54 -3.91
CA ILE A 198 -9.44 10.36 -4.29
C ILE A 198 -10.35 10.51 -3.06
N LEU A 199 -9.98 9.88 -1.95
CA LEU A 199 -10.76 9.95 -0.71
C LEU A 199 -10.77 11.35 -0.08
N ARG A 200 -9.67 12.10 -0.19
CA ARG A 200 -9.64 13.51 0.26
C ARG A 200 -10.58 14.38 -0.56
N GLN A 201 -10.59 14.21 -1.87
CA GLN A 201 -11.46 14.97 -2.76
C GLN A 201 -12.95 14.66 -2.54
N GLU A 202 -13.30 13.37 -2.36
CA GLU A 202 -14.68 12.97 -2.04
C GLU A 202 -15.13 13.47 -0.66
N ARG A 203 -14.25 13.47 0.35
CA ARG A 203 -14.55 14.03 1.68
C ARG A 203 -14.83 15.53 1.64
N LEU A 204 -14.04 16.29 0.88
CA LEU A 204 -14.27 17.72 0.71
C LEU A 204 -15.62 17.99 0.03
N ALA A 205 -16.01 17.21 -0.96
CA ALA A 205 -17.30 17.34 -1.62
C ALA A 205 -18.47 17.09 -0.65
N ILE A 206 -18.36 16.09 0.23
CA ILE A 206 -19.40 15.79 1.22
C ILE A 206 -19.47 16.90 2.29
N LEU A 207 -18.32 17.41 2.75
CA LEU A 207 -18.29 18.52 3.68
C LEU A 207 -18.93 19.78 3.08
N GLN A 208 -18.68 20.09 1.81
CA GLN A 208 -19.31 21.20 1.11
C GLN A 208 -20.83 21.01 1.00
N LEU A 209 -21.28 19.84 0.61
CA LEU A 209 -22.71 19.51 0.55
C LEU A 209 -23.39 19.60 1.91
N SER A 210 -22.70 19.14 2.97
CA SER A 210 -23.21 19.21 4.35
C SER A 210 -23.31 20.66 4.84
N LEU A 211 -22.33 21.50 4.52
CA LEU A 211 -22.34 22.93 4.85
C LEU A 211 -23.50 23.66 4.13
N ILE A 212 -23.74 23.35 2.86
CA ILE A 212 -24.87 23.90 2.12
C ILE A 212 -26.19 23.44 2.74
N ALA A 213 -26.31 22.16 3.11
CA ALA A 213 -27.52 21.63 3.74
C ALA A 213 -27.82 22.20 5.13
N ILE A 214 -26.78 22.67 5.86
CA ILE A 214 -26.94 23.34 7.17
C ILE A 214 -27.28 24.82 7.00
N ALA A 215 -26.82 25.45 5.92
CA ALA A 215 -27.04 26.88 5.65
C ALA A 215 -28.45 27.21 5.08
N VAL A 216 -29.16 26.19 4.56
CA VAL A 216 -30.54 26.30 4.06
C VAL A 216 -31.53 25.87 5.12
#